data_df4fe8c38e60dc7e24d52605032ceaaa
#
_entry.id   df4fe8c38e60dc7e24d52605032ceaaa
#
_cell.length_a   1.000
_cell.length_b   1.000
_cell.length_c   1.000
_cell.angle_alpha   90.00
_cell.angle_beta   90.00
_cell.angle_gamma   90.00
#
_symmetry.space_group_name_H-M   'P 1'
#
loop_
_entity.id
_entity.type
_entity.pdbx_description
1 polymer ?
#
loop_
_entity_poly.entity_id
_entity_poly.type
_entity_poly.pdbx_seq_one_letter_code
_entity_poly.pdbx_strand_id
1 'polypeptide(L)'
;MLFRSVINAIRAHLAEFGVVAPVGRRGVAELLDVAAASSEERVPEVARACVGALGVQLRLLKAQILEFDRQIMTWHRSNETSKRLDEIPGVGPALATALVASVADPKAFRSGRNFSAWIGLVPKQHSSGGKDRLGNISKQGDRYLRSLFTAGALAVIRYAKLHGTQHRPWLTALLDRRCWLGGRPRSPPSRSPTRSRAWPGR
;
A
#
# COMPACT_ATOMS: atom_id res chain seq x y z
N MET A 1 -5.01 -7.76 10.86
CA MET A 1 -4.95 -6.90 12.06
C MET A 1 -4.36 -7.63 13.27
N LEU A 2 -4.71 -8.87 13.56
CA LEU A 2 -4.25 -9.67 14.71
C LEU A 2 -2.72 -9.70 14.91
N PHE A 3 -1.96 -9.95 13.84
CA PHE A 3 -0.49 -10.02 13.90
C PHE A 3 0.15 -8.75 14.49
N ARG A 4 -0.32 -7.57 14.06
CA ARG A 4 0.16 -6.28 14.59
C ARG A 4 -0.28 -6.05 16.04
N SER A 5 -1.49 -6.47 16.39
CA SER A 5 -2.01 -6.35 17.77
C SER A 5 -1.17 -7.17 18.75
N VAL A 6 -0.81 -8.41 18.39
CA VAL A 6 0.05 -9.26 19.24
C VAL A 6 1.45 -8.64 19.39
N ILE A 7 2.04 -8.11 18.33
CA ILE A 7 3.34 -7.41 18.41
C ILE A 7 3.25 -6.21 19.35
N ASN A 8 2.19 -5.41 19.22
CA ASN A 8 2.03 -4.23 20.08
C ASN A 8 1.79 -4.62 21.55
N ALA A 9 1.05 -5.70 21.81
CA ALA A 9 0.83 -6.22 23.15
C ALA A 9 2.15 -6.66 23.81
N ILE A 10 2.98 -7.44 23.09
CA ILE A 10 4.31 -7.85 23.60
C ILE A 10 5.16 -6.63 23.95
N ARG A 11 5.19 -5.63 23.07
CA ARG A 11 5.97 -4.40 23.29
C ARG A 11 5.45 -3.60 24.47
N ALA A 12 4.12 -3.46 24.60
CA ALA A 12 3.50 -2.71 25.68
C ALA A 12 3.79 -3.35 27.05
N HIS A 13 3.57 -4.66 27.17
CA HIS A 13 3.80 -5.37 28.43
C HIS A 13 5.27 -5.35 28.86
N LEU A 14 6.21 -5.52 27.94
CA LEU A 14 7.64 -5.49 28.29
C LEU A 14 8.13 -4.07 28.59
N ALA A 15 7.54 -3.05 27.96
CA ALA A 15 7.87 -1.66 28.25
C ALA A 15 7.51 -1.24 29.70
N GLU A 16 6.47 -1.83 30.30
CA GLU A 16 6.10 -1.62 31.70
C GLU A 16 7.22 -2.05 32.67
N PHE A 17 8.03 -3.03 32.26
CA PHE A 17 9.20 -3.50 33.01
C PHE A 17 10.51 -2.82 32.55
N GLY A 18 10.42 -1.75 31.74
CA GLY A 18 11.60 -1.04 31.23
C GLY A 18 12.39 -1.81 30.17
N VAL A 19 11.81 -2.88 29.58
CA VAL A 19 12.42 -3.65 28.49
C VAL A 19 11.90 -3.14 27.16
N VAL A 20 12.74 -2.40 26.42
CA VAL A 20 12.41 -1.75 25.16
C VAL A 20 13.37 -2.19 24.06
N ALA A 21 12.84 -2.41 22.86
CA ALA A 21 13.62 -2.76 21.68
C ALA A 21 13.25 -1.92 20.45
N PRO A 22 14.13 -1.82 19.43
CA PRO A 22 13.88 -1.07 18.21
C PRO A 22 12.58 -1.49 17.50
N VAL A 23 12.00 -0.57 16.72
CA VAL A 23 10.80 -0.86 15.94
C VAL A 23 11.13 -1.84 14.82
N GLY A 24 10.26 -2.84 14.60
CA GLY A 24 10.41 -3.82 13.53
C GLY A 24 10.40 -5.26 14.02
N ARG A 25 10.59 -6.18 13.07
CA ARG A 25 10.52 -7.62 13.34
C ARG A 25 11.69 -8.11 14.21
N ARG A 26 12.89 -7.54 14.06
CA ARG A 26 14.06 -7.87 14.85
C ARG A 26 13.87 -7.51 16.32
N GLY A 27 13.38 -6.29 16.59
CA GLY A 27 13.14 -5.87 17.98
C GLY A 27 12.10 -6.72 18.71
N VAL A 28 11.11 -7.31 17.99
CA VAL A 28 10.17 -8.26 18.63
C VAL A 28 10.86 -9.59 18.96
N ALA A 29 11.76 -10.07 18.12
CA ALA A 29 12.53 -11.28 18.42
C ALA A 29 13.43 -11.06 19.66
N GLU A 30 14.15 -9.94 19.72
CA GLU A 30 14.96 -9.54 20.88
C GLU A 30 14.11 -9.48 22.17
N LEU A 31 12.92 -8.89 22.11
CA LEU A 31 12.01 -8.83 23.25
C LEU A 31 11.57 -10.21 23.74
N LEU A 32 11.31 -11.13 22.83
CA LEU A 32 10.93 -12.50 23.18
C LEU A 32 12.12 -13.28 23.75
N ASP A 33 13.33 -13.04 23.23
CA ASP A 33 14.55 -13.66 23.73
C ASP A 33 14.89 -13.14 25.14
N VAL A 34 14.78 -11.83 25.38
CA VAL A 34 14.94 -11.23 26.71
C VAL A 34 13.88 -11.77 27.70
N ALA A 35 12.63 -11.88 27.27
CA ALA A 35 11.56 -12.42 28.11
C ALA A 35 11.77 -13.92 28.42
N ALA A 36 12.42 -14.67 27.54
CA ALA A 36 12.74 -16.08 27.75
C ALA A 36 13.95 -16.28 28.64
N ALA A 37 14.83 -15.28 28.73
CA ALA A 37 16.06 -15.36 29.52
C ALA A 37 15.76 -15.32 31.04
N SER A 38 16.12 -16.37 31.77
CA SER A 38 15.92 -16.43 33.22
C SER A 38 16.79 -15.42 34.00
N SER A 39 17.77 -14.81 33.35
CA SER A 39 18.69 -13.82 33.95
C SER A 39 18.10 -12.42 34.05
N GLU A 40 16.95 -12.15 33.41
CA GLU A 40 16.33 -10.83 33.43
C GLU A 40 15.39 -10.71 34.65
N GLU A 41 15.89 -10.18 35.75
CA GLU A 41 15.17 -10.06 37.01
C GLU A 41 14.03 -9.06 36.98
N ARG A 42 14.06 -8.07 36.05
CA ARG A 42 13.03 -7.04 35.90
C ARG A 42 11.68 -7.58 35.51
N VAL A 43 11.62 -8.73 34.84
CA VAL A 43 10.36 -9.32 34.33
C VAL A 43 9.91 -10.43 35.26
N PRO A 44 8.78 -10.28 35.99
CA PRO A 44 8.23 -11.33 36.85
C PRO A 44 7.88 -12.59 36.06
N GLU A 45 7.93 -13.74 36.74
CA GLU A 45 7.67 -15.05 36.11
C GLU A 45 6.28 -15.11 35.41
N VAL A 46 5.25 -14.57 36.04
CA VAL A 46 3.90 -14.49 35.46
C VAL A 46 3.89 -13.68 34.18
N ALA A 47 4.60 -12.55 34.13
CA ALA A 47 4.71 -11.72 32.94
C ALA A 47 5.47 -12.45 31.82
N ARG A 48 6.53 -13.19 32.14
CA ARG A 48 7.24 -14.05 31.19
C ARG A 48 6.34 -15.10 30.57
N ALA A 49 5.54 -15.78 31.41
CA ALA A 49 4.58 -16.77 30.91
C ALA A 49 3.56 -16.14 29.93
N CYS A 50 3.02 -14.97 30.27
CA CYS A 50 2.09 -14.24 29.38
C CYS A 50 2.76 -13.82 28.05
N VAL A 51 3.96 -13.24 28.10
CA VAL A 51 4.71 -12.84 26.90
C VAL A 51 5.11 -14.06 26.09
N GLY A 52 5.47 -15.16 26.74
CA GLY A 52 5.75 -16.45 26.08
C GLY A 52 4.56 -16.98 25.31
N ALA A 53 3.35 -16.94 25.88
CA ALA A 53 2.10 -17.32 25.23
C ALA A 53 1.81 -16.44 24.01
N LEU A 54 1.98 -15.12 24.10
CA LEU A 54 1.87 -14.18 22.98
C LEU A 54 2.91 -14.48 21.89
N GLY A 55 4.12 -14.87 22.27
CA GLY A 55 5.18 -15.30 21.35
C GLY A 55 4.81 -16.58 20.56
N VAL A 56 4.20 -17.56 21.23
CA VAL A 56 3.66 -18.76 20.56
C VAL A 56 2.57 -18.38 19.57
N GLN A 57 1.63 -17.55 19.98
CA GLN A 57 0.56 -17.07 19.11
C GLN A 57 1.09 -16.31 17.88
N LEU A 58 2.12 -15.48 18.07
CA LEU A 58 2.77 -14.75 16.97
C LEU A 58 3.42 -15.71 15.96
N ARG A 59 4.08 -16.76 16.42
CA ARG A 59 4.69 -17.79 15.55
C ARG A 59 3.63 -18.55 14.77
N LEU A 60 2.53 -18.95 15.41
CA LEU A 60 1.41 -19.61 14.74
C LEU A 60 0.77 -18.76 13.66
N LEU A 61 0.48 -17.49 13.97
CA LEU A 61 -0.07 -16.54 12.99
C LEU A 61 0.89 -16.34 11.80
N LYS A 62 2.19 -16.28 12.06
CA LYS A 62 3.20 -16.17 10.98
C LYS A 62 3.20 -17.40 10.09
N ALA A 63 3.12 -18.59 10.66
CA ALA A 63 3.06 -19.84 9.90
C ALA A 63 1.78 -19.90 9.03
N GLN A 64 0.63 -19.53 9.58
CA GLN A 64 -0.63 -19.48 8.85
C GLN A 64 -0.58 -18.47 7.69
N ILE A 65 -0.04 -17.26 7.90
CA ILE A 65 0.12 -16.27 6.84
C ILE A 65 0.98 -16.81 5.71
N LEU A 66 2.13 -17.43 6.02
CA LEU A 66 3.00 -18.01 5.00
C LEU A 66 2.34 -19.15 4.23
N GLU A 67 1.50 -19.94 4.90
CA GLU A 67 0.74 -21.01 4.24
C GLU A 67 -0.30 -20.44 3.28
N PHE A 68 -1.08 -19.45 3.70
CA PHE A 68 -2.02 -18.76 2.80
C PHE A 68 -1.32 -18.07 1.63
N ASP A 69 -0.16 -17.45 1.86
CA ASP A 69 0.63 -16.86 0.78
C ASP A 69 1.04 -17.91 -0.26
N ARG A 70 1.45 -19.12 0.18
CA ARG A 70 1.76 -20.24 -0.73
C ARG A 70 0.54 -20.68 -1.52
N GLN A 71 -0.61 -20.84 -0.85
CA GLN A 71 -1.87 -21.24 -1.51
C GLN A 71 -2.30 -20.20 -2.54
N ILE A 72 -2.24 -18.91 -2.23
CA ILE A 72 -2.52 -17.81 -3.17
C ILE A 72 -1.59 -17.89 -4.38
N MET A 73 -0.29 -18.09 -4.16
CA MET A 73 0.68 -18.20 -5.24
C MET A 73 0.44 -19.45 -6.11
N THR A 74 0.06 -20.57 -5.52
CA THR A 74 -0.28 -21.79 -6.26
C THR A 74 -1.50 -21.57 -7.13
N TRP A 75 -2.55 -20.98 -6.56
CA TRP A 75 -3.76 -20.64 -7.31
C TRP A 75 -3.49 -19.63 -8.42
N HIS A 76 -2.70 -18.58 -8.15
CA HIS A 76 -2.29 -17.58 -9.14
C HIS A 76 -1.61 -18.24 -10.35
N ARG A 77 -0.71 -19.20 -10.12
CA ARG A 77 -0.01 -19.92 -11.18
C ARG A 77 -0.92 -20.82 -12.02
N SER A 78 -2.02 -21.28 -11.48
CA SER A 78 -2.99 -22.11 -12.21
C SER A 78 -4.03 -21.30 -13.00
N ASN A 79 -4.22 -20.01 -12.66
CA ASN A 79 -5.26 -19.17 -13.24
C ASN A 79 -4.70 -18.21 -14.29
N GLU A 80 -5.11 -18.38 -15.56
CA GLU A 80 -4.67 -17.58 -16.70
C GLU A 80 -5.02 -16.09 -16.56
N THR A 81 -6.24 -15.80 -16.12
CA THR A 81 -6.70 -14.41 -15.93
C THR A 81 -5.87 -13.69 -14.89
N SER A 82 -5.52 -14.38 -13.80
CA SER A 82 -4.67 -13.82 -12.75
C SER A 82 -3.26 -13.53 -13.25
N LYS A 83 -2.68 -14.40 -14.08
CA LYS A 83 -1.37 -14.17 -14.72
C LYS A 83 -1.39 -12.96 -15.64
N ARG A 84 -2.41 -12.84 -16.50
CA ARG A 84 -2.56 -11.68 -17.39
C ARG A 84 -2.69 -10.36 -16.63
N LEU A 85 -3.35 -10.36 -15.48
CA LEU A 85 -3.44 -9.19 -14.62
C LEU A 85 -2.09 -8.82 -13.98
N ASP A 86 -1.26 -9.78 -13.65
CA ASP A 86 0.08 -9.58 -13.06
C ASP A 86 1.06 -8.89 -14.02
N GLU A 87 0.83 -8.96 -15.33
CA GLU A 87 1.60 -8.21 -16.33
C GLU A 87 1.43 -6.69 -16.20
N ILE A 88 0.35 -6.24 -15.56
CA ILE A 88 0.07 -4.82 -15.37
C ILE A 88 0.97 -4.26 -14.26
N PRO A 89 1.74 -3.20 -14.53
CA PRO A 89 2.60 -2.60 -13.52
C PRO A 89 1.86 -2.18 -12.25
N GLY A 90 2.29 -2.74 -11.12
CA GLY A 90 1.67 -2.49 -9.81
C GLY A 90 0.54 -3.44 -9.44
N VAL A 91 0.19 -4.36 -10.34
CA VAL A 91 -0.71 -5.47 -10.04
C VAL A 91 0.15 -6.69 -9.76
N GLY A 92 0.35 -7.05 -8.51
CA GLY A 92 1.05 -8.29 -8.15
C GLY A 92 0.06 -9.44 -7.90
N PRO A 93 0.57 -10.66 -7.62
CA PRO A 93 -0.25 -11.85 -7.43
C PRO A 93 -1.39 -11.68 -6.42
N ALA A 94 -1.15 -11.00 -5.31
CA ALA A 94 -2.18 -10.74 -4.29
C ALA A 94 -3.33 -9.84 -4.81
N LEU A 95 -3.02 -8.80 -5.60
CA LEU A 95 -4.04 -7.95 -6.20
C LEU A 95 -4.74 -8.67 -7.36
N ALA A 96 -3.99 -9.39 -8.20
CA ALA A 96 -4.55 -10.14 -9.31
C ALA A 96 -5.55 -11.20 -8.85
N THR A 97 -5.20 -11.99 -7.83
CA THR A 97 -6.08 -13.01 -7.25
C THR A 97 -7.31 -12.38 -6.59
N ALA A 98 -7.12 -11.28 -5.84
CA ALA A 98 -8.23 -10.56 -5.21
C ALA A 98 -9.20 -9.97 -6.25
N LEU A 99 -8.69 -9.47 -7.38
CA LEU A 99 -9.51 -8.97 -8.48
C LEU A 99 -10.36 -10.08 -9.11
N VAL A 100 -9.74 -11.22 -9.43
CA VAL A 100 -10.48 -12.35 -10.02
C VAL A 100 -11.54 -12.88 -9.06
N ALA A 101 -11.26 -12.91 -7.77
CA ALA A 101 -12.23 -13.35 -6.75
C ALA A 101 -13.38 -12.34 -6.54
N SER A 102 -13.12 -11.03 -6.69
CA SER A 102 -14.11 -9.99 -6.39
C SER A 102 -14.93 -9.55 -7.60
N VAL A 103 -14.38 -9.70 -8.80
CA VAL A 103 -15.02 -9.27 -10.05
C VAL A 103 -15.52 -10.51 -10.80
N ALA A 104 -16.79 -10.85 -10.61
CA ALA A 104 -17.39 -12.00 -11.27
C ALA A 104 -17.54 -11.79 -12.80
N ASP A 105 -17.96 -10.60 -13.22
CA ASP A 105 -18.10 -10.24 -14.63
C ASP A 105 -17.42 -8.89 -14.92
N PRO A 106 -16.26 -8.91 -15.61
CA PRO A 106 -15.58 -7.68 -16.03
C PRO A 106 -16.40 -6.83 -17.03
N LYS A 107 -17.32 -7.44 -17.79
CA LYS A 107 -18.15 -6.74 -18.78
C LYS A 107 -19.21 -5.85 -18.15
N ALA A 108 -19.51 -6.04 -16.86
CA ALA A 108 -20.40 -5.16 -16.11
C ALA A 108 -19.87 -3.70 -16.05
N PHE A 109 -18.57 -3.50 -16.26
CA PHE A 109 -17.97 -2.17 -16.26
C PHE A 109 -17.86 -1.61 -17.69
N ARG A 110 -18.62 -0.56 -17.99
CA ARG A 110 -18.54 0.12 -19.30
C ARG A 110 -17.18 0.77 -19.57
N SER A 111 -16.43 1.13 -18.53
CA SER A 111 -15.14 1.82 -18.64
C SER A 111 -14.30 1.65 -17.38
N GLY A 112 -13.00 1.92 -17.49
CA GLY A 112 -12.10 1.97 -16.33
C GLY A 112 -12.50 3.02 -15.27
N ARG A 113 -13.24 4.08 -15.68
CA ARG A 113 -13.77 5.06 -14.73
C ARG A 113 -14.89 4.46 -13.86
N ASN A 114 -15.76 3.64 -14.43
CA ASN A 114 -16.81 2.93 -13.67
C ASN A 114 -16.17 1.94 -12.69
N PHE A 115 -15.16 1.22 -13.12
CA PHE A 115 -14.38 0.34 -12.25
C PHE A 115 -13.70 1.12 -11.11
N SER A 116 -13.06 2.25 -11.41
CA SER A 116 -12.45 3.11 -10.38
C SER A 116 -13.48 3.69 -9.41
N ALA A 117 -14.70 4.01 -9.87
CA ALA A 117 -15.79 4.47 -9.02
C ALA A 117 -16.30 3.34 -8.11
N TRP A 118 -16.42 2.13 -8.64
CA TRP A 118 -16.81 0.94 -7.88
C TRP A 118 -15.82 0.62 -6.75
N ILE A 119 -14.50 0.75 -6.99
CA ILE A 119 -13.47 0.59 -5.94
C ILE A 119 -13.47 1.80 -4.97
N GLY A 120 -14.01 2.95 -5.38
CA GLY A 120 -14.02 4.17 -4.60
C GLY A 120 -12.71 4.98 -4.67
N LEU A 121 -12.01 4.91 -5.80
CA LEU A 121 -10.80 5.70 -6.10
C LEU A 121 -11.11 7.04 -6.77
N VAL A 122 -12.33 7.23 -7.27
CA VAL A 122 -12.74 8.49 -7.90
C VAL A 122 -12.90 9.58 -6.84
N PRO A 123 -12.38 10.79 -7.07
CA PRO A 123 -12.56 11.93 -6.17
C PRO A 123 -14.02 12.33 -6.07
N LYS A 124 -14.43 12.74 -4.87
CA LYS A 124 -15.74 13.42 -4.68
C LYS A 124 -15.71 14.74 -5.43
N GLN A 125 -16.78 15.02 -6.15
CA GLN A 125 -16.92 16.27 -6.88
C GLN A 125 -17.78 17.27 -6.09
N HIS A 126 -17.26 18.47 -5.91
CA HIS A 126 -17.91 19.59 -5.25
C HIS A 126 -17.98 20.81 -6.20
N SER A 127 -17.97 20.53 -7.50
CA SER A 127 -17.96 21.56 -8.55
C SER A 127 -19.34 22.20 -8.68
N SER A 128 -19.39 23.52 -8.75
CA SER A 128 -20.59 24.30 -8.99
C SER A 128 -20.25 25.58 -9.77
N GLY A 129 -21.18 26.07 -10.62
CA GLY A 129 -21.01 27.32 -11.32
C GLY A 129 -19.75 27.42 -12.19
N GLY A 130 -19.36 26.33 -12.88
CA GLY A 130 -18.20 26.31 -13.77
C GLY A 130 -16.84 26.25 -13.04
N LYS A 131 -16.83 26.17 -11.72
CA LYS A 131 -15.58 26.02 -10.93
C LYS A 131 -15.38 24.56 -10.53
N ASP A 132 -14.31 23.94 -11.04
CA ASP A 132 -13.97 22.56 -10.68
C ASP A 132 -13.37 22.48 -9.27
N ARG A 133 -14.06 21.76 -8.39
CA ARG A 133 -13.62 21.52 -7.02
C ARG A 133 -13.66 20.02 -6.70
N LEU A 134 -12.50 19.38 -6.79
CA LEU A 134 -12.34 17.97 -6.47
C LEU A 134 -11.95 17.80 -5.00
N GLY A 135 -12.65 16.91 -4.31
CA GLY A 135 -12.34 16.50 -2.95
C GLY A 135 -11.44 15.26 -2.90
N ASN A 136 -11.38 14.64 -1.73
CA ASN A 136 -10.68 13.37 -1.56
C ASN A 136 -11.40 12.23 -2.29
N ILE A 137 -10.71 11.09 -2.47
CA ILE A 137 -11.31 9.87 -3.04
C ILE A 137 -12.58 9.48 -2.26
N SER A 138 -13.58 8.95 -2.96
CA SER A 138 -14.90 8.67 -2.41
C SER A 138 -14.90 7.64 -1.28
N LYS A 139 -14.00 6.66 -1.35
CA LYS A 139 -13.86 5.52 -0.41
C LYS A 139 -15.12 4.64 -0.29
N GLN A 140 -16.04 4.74 -1.23
CA GLN A 140 -17.34 4.03 -1.20
C GLN A 140 -17.21 2.53 -1.47
N GLY A 141 -16.23 2.09 -2.23
CA GLY A 141 -16.09 0.69 -2.63
C GLY A 141 -15.31 -0.18 -1.64
N ASP A 142 -14.86 -1.32 -2.15
CA ASP A 142 -14.09 -2.30 -1.39
C ASP A 142 -12.79 -1.71 -0.83
N ARG A 143 -12.67 -1.74 0.49
CA ARG A 143 -11.50 -1.22 1.21
C ARG A 143 -10.25 -2.04 0.97
N TYR A 144 -10.40 -3.36 0.83
CA TYR A 144 -9.27 -4.27 0.65
C TYR A 144 -8.65 -4.09 -0.73
N LEU A 145 -9.46 -4.15 -1.79
CA LEU A 145 -9.00 -3.88 -3.15
C LEU A 145 -8.36 -2.50 -3.27
N ARG A 146 -8.98 -1.47 -2.71
CA ARG A 146 -8.42 -0.11 -2.72
C ARG A 146 -7.05 -0.04 -2.03
N SER A 147 -6.85 -0.75 -0.91
CA SER A 147 -5.56 -0.79 -0.22
C SER A 147 -4.49 -1.49 -1.06
N LEU A 148 -4.83 -2.56 -1.75
CA LEU A 148 -3.93 -3.28 -2.65
C LEU A 148 -3.54 -2.43 -3.87
N PHE A 149 -4.50 -1.75 -4.50
CA PHE A 149 -4.22 -0.81 -5.60
C PHE A 149 -3.29 0.33 -5.17
N THR A 150 -3.54 0.88 -3.98
CA THR A 150 -2.69 1.95 -3.44
C THR A 150 -1.27 1.45 -3.17
N ALA A 151 -1.14 0.26 -2.57
CA ALA A 151 0.16 -0.36 -2.32
C ALA A 151 0.92 -0.65 -3.62
N GLY A 152 0.25 -1.19 -4.63
CA GLY A 152 0.81 -1.44 -5.95
C GLY A 152 1.28 -0.17 -6.65
N ALA A 153 0.45 0.88 -6.66
CA ALA A 153 0.81 2.18 -7.22
C ALA A 153 2.04 2.80 -6.51
N LEU A 154 2.09 2.71 -5.17
CA LEU A 154 3.24 3.20 -4.40
C LEU A 154 4.50 2.40 -4.69
N ALA A 155 4.40 1.09 -4.90
CA ALA A 155 5.54 0.24 -5.28
C ALA A 155 6.11 0.67 -6.64
N VAL A 156 5.25 0.91 -7.65
CA VAL A 156 5.65 1.42 -8.97
C VAL A 156 6.33 2.78 -8.86
N ILE A 157 5.77 3.71 -8.08
CA ILE A 157 6.35 5.04 -7.87
C ILE A 157 7.71 4.95 -7.18
N ARG A 158 7.86 4.10 -6.17
CA ARG A 158 9.14 3.88 -5.48
C ARG A 158 10.19 3.30 -6.43
N TYR A 159 9.81 2.29 -7.21
CA TYR A 159 10.70 1.71 -8.20
C TYR A 159 11.15 2.73 -9.24
N ALA A 160 10.22 3.54 -9.74
CA ALA A 160 10.53 4.60 -10.70
C ALA A 160 11.48 5.68 -10.13
N LYS A 161 11.34 6.02 -8.85
CA LYS A 161 12.24 6.97 -8.17
C LYS A 161 13.66 6.42 -8.00
N LEU A 162 13.82 5.11 -7.84
CA LEU A 162 15.12 4.46 -7.63
C LEU A 162 15.82 4.13 -8.95
N HIS A 163 15.07 3.71 -9.96
CA HIS A 163 15.62 3.17 -11.21
C HIS A 163 15.33 4.04 -12.45
N GLY A 164 14.65 5.19 -12.25
CA GLY A 164 14.25 6.05 -13.35
C GLY A 164 13.00 5.57 -14.09
N THR A 165 12.55 6.36 -15.04
CA THR A 165 11.28 6.16 -15.77
C THR A 165 11.48 5.96 -17.27
N GLN A 166 12.71 5.69 -17.74
CA GLN A 166 13.08 5.65 -19.17
C GLN A 166 12.16 4.75 -20.02
N HIS A 167 11.71 3.62 -19.44
CA HIS A 167 10.82 2.68 -20.14
C HIS A 167 9.33 2.99 -19.98
N ARG A 168 8.96 4.09 -19.29
CA ARG A 168 7.56 4.43 -18.98
C ARG A 168 7.31 5.94 -19.04
N PRO A 169 7.26 6.53 -20.25
CA PRO A 169 7.11 7.98 -20.43
C PRO A 169 5.86 8.55 -19.75
N TRP A 170 4.76 7.79 -19.73
CA TRP A 170 3.52 8.18 -19.07
C TRP A 170 3.70 8.39 -17.55
N LEU A 171 4.55 7.56 -16.92
CA LEU A 171 4.82 7.65 -15.49
C LEU A 171 5.67 8.90 -15.17
N THR A 172 6.66 9.23 -16.03
CA THR A 172 7.41 10.47 -15.93
C THR A 172 6.47 11.67 -15.99
N ALA A 173 5.63 11.72 -17.04
CA ALA A 173 4.65 12.80 -17.21
C ALA A 173 3.64 12.89 -16.02
N LEU A 174 3.31 11.76 -15.40
CA LEU A 174 2.46 11.72 -14.21
C LEU A 174 3.18 12.26 -12.98
N LEU A 175 4.45 11.90 -12.79
CA LEU A 175 5.26 12.36 -11.66
C LEU A 175 5.58 13.85 -11.77
N ASP A 176 5.87 14.35 -12.98
CA ASP A 176 6.13 15.77 -13.26
C ASP A 176 4.89 16.64 -13.00
N ARG A 177 3.71 16.17 -13.37
CA ARG A 177 2.44 16.83 -13.01
C ARG A 177 2.16 16.85 -11.51
N ARG A 178 2.70 15.85 -10.80
CA ARG A 178 2.53 15.67 -9.36
C ARG A 178 3.85 15.90 -8.61
N CYS A 179 4.41 17.08 -8.72
CA CYS A 179 5.28 17.63 -7.67
C CYS A 179 4.52 17.81 -6.32
N TRP A 180 3.60 16.88 -6.02
CA TRP A 180 2.51 17.02 -5.02
C TRP A 180 2.65 16.18 -3.76
N LEU A 181 3.80 15.60 -3.49
CA LEU A 181 4.03 14.86 -2.24
C LEU A 181 5.16 15.49 -1.42
N GLY A 182 5.10 16.81 -1.19
CA GLY A 182 6.05 17.42 -0.27
C GLY A 182 6.26 18.92 -0.39
N GLY A 183 5.38 19.68 -0.99
CA GLY A 183 5.53 21.14 -1.04
C GLY A 183 4.32 21.80 -1.70
N ARG A 184 3.96 23.00 -1.26
CA ARG A 184 2.98 23.85 -1.96
C ARG A 184 3.29 23.88 -3.46
N PRO A 185 2.29 23.90 -4.35
CA PRO A 185 2.53 23.98 -5.79
C PRO A 185 3.40 25.20 -6.06
N ARG A 186 4.61 24.98 -6.58
CA ARG A 186 5.34 26.05 -7.25
C ARG A 186 4.50 26.41 -8.46
N SER A 187 4.09 27.65 -8.56
CA SER A 187 3.45 28.23 -9.73
C SER A 187 4.18 27.72 -10.99
N PRO A 188 3.47 27.31 -12.04
CA PRO A 188 4.12 26.96 -13.29
C PRO A 188 4.99 28.14 -13.72
N PRO A 189 6.19 27.88 -14.28
CA PRO A 189 7.03 28.97 -14.78
C PRO A 189 6.18 29.77 -15.76
N SER A 190 6.10 31.08 -15.52
CA SER A 190 5.43 32.01 -16.38
C SER A 190 5.93 31.79 -17.81
N ARG A 191 5.06 31.34 -18.69
CA ARG A 191 5.36 31.32 -20.12
C ARG A 191 5.72 32.75 -20.50
N SER A 192 6.97 33.01 -20.79
CA SER A 192 7.39 34.21 -21.47
C SER A 192 6.57 34.33 -22.75
N PRO A 193 5.99 35.48 -23.06
CA PRO A 193 5.25 35.67 -24.28
C PRO A 193 6.20 35.45 -25.45
N THR A 194 6.03 34.37 -26.19
CA THR A 194 6.67 34.19 -27.50
C THR A 194 6.20 35.31 -28.37
N ARG A 195 7.15 36.23 -28.68
CA ARG A 195 6.97 37.27 -29.69
C ARG A 195 6.33 36.66 -30.94
N SER A 196 5.14 37.15 -31.24
CA SER A 196 4.47 36.91 -32.49
C SER A 196 5.39 37.40 -33.62
N ARG A 197 5.98 36.48 -34.40
CA ARG A 197 6.53 36.83 -35.72
C ARG A 197 5.31 37.16 -36.60
N ALA A 198 5.24 38.43 -36.97
CA ALA A 198 4.36 38.89 -38.01
C ALA A 198 4.68 38.15 -39.32
N TRP A 199 3.64 37.61 -39.96
CA TRP A 199 3.70 37.11 -41.31
C TRP A 199 3.76 38.32 -42.26
N PRO A 200 4.68 38.39 -43.24
CA PRO A 200 4.60 39.37 -44.32
C PRO A 200 3.55 38.85 -45.29
N GLY A 201 2.63 39.72 -45.65
CA GLY A 201 1.57 39.44 -46.59
C GLY A 201 2.08 39.20 -48.03
N ARG A 202 1.33 38.38 -48.73
CA ARG A 202 0.82 38.54 -50.11
C ARG A 202 -0.29 37.57 -50.33
#